data_518faeb2432c5305b752302022ba404a
#
_entry.id   518faeb2432c5305b752302022ba404a
#
_cell.length_a   1.000
_cell.length_b   1.000
_cell.length_c   1.000
_cell.angle_alpha   90.00
_cell.angle_beta   90.00
_cell.angle_gamma   90.00
#
_symmetry.space_group_name_H-M   'P 1'
#
loop_
_entity.id
_entity.type
_entity.pdbx_description
1 polymer ?
#
loop_
_entity_poly.entity_id
_entity_poly.type
_entity_poly.pdbx_seq_one_letter_code
_entity_poly.pdbx_strand_id
1 'polypeptide(L)'
;LLLCIPEDNSTKTSYVIVSHVRPTTSRSIYRKEMEGRVFTRGERPFFDEARQSGQIIDGGLILQSPVERIRTLSVPVLFDGKVIAVLSRDFSPDGQRVAGDLEMTYFSLFRRLALMISQNCYPFQEAGTESEFSPRVSDGLMLLDRVGRVRFASPNSVSVLSRLSIRQIENKKIGIDVLKCDAVPKAFDMHQAQSTEIQMNGQAISLRCLPIIENNNTTGAVVLVRDISELRRRDQLLRSKDSTIAEIHHRVKNNLQTISSLLRLQSR
;
A
#
# COMPACT_ATOMS: atom_id res chain seq x y z
N LEU A 1 0.69 13.99 2.41
CA LEU A 1 1.41 13.37 3.49
C LEU A 1 2.89 13.73 3.38
N LEU A 2 3.48 14.21 4.45
CA LEU A 2 4.89 14.61 4.49
C LEU A 2 5.63 13.74 5.50
N LEU A 3 6.81 13.24 5.13
CA LEU A 3 7.75 12.63 6.06
C LEU A 3 8.87 13.63 6.34
N CYS A 4 9.03 14.02 7.61
CA CYS A 4 9.94 15.05 8.06
C CYS A 4 10.97 14.47 9.02
N ILE A 5 12.24 14.75 8.77
CA ILE A 5 13.35 14.36 9.67
C ILE A 5 13.81 15.59 10.46
N PRO A 6 13.96 15.50 11.78
CA PRO A 6 14.50 16.59 12.58
C PRO A 6 15.99 16.78 12.27
N GLU A 7 16.39 18.01 12.05
CA GLU A 7 17.77 18.43 11.90
C GLU A 7 18.14 19.33 13.09
N ASP A 8 18.90 18.79 14.03
CA ASP A 8 19.32 19.50 15.23
C ASP A 8 20.64 20.23 14.97
N ASN A 9 20.56 21.51 14.62
CA ASN A 9 21.70 22.41 14.67
C ASN A 9 21.76 23.05 16.05
N SER A 10 22.96 23.33 16.55
CA SER A 10 23.27 23.75 17.93
C SER A 10 22.42 24.89 18.53
N THR A 11 21.59 25.56 17.76
CA THR A 11 20.75 26.69 18.20
C THR A 11 19.29 26.64 17.79
N LYS A 12 18.90 25.79 16.78
CA LYS A 12 17.52 25.71 16.29
C LYS A 12 17.20 24.32 15.77
N THR A 13 16.11 23.75 16.23
CA THR A 13 15.51 22.56 15.63
C THR A 13 14.77 22.95 14.35
N SER A 14 15.08 22.31 13.25
CA SER A 14 14.37 22.38 11.97
C SER A 14 13.96 20.99 11.50
N TYR A 15 13.05 20.93 10.54
CA TYR A 15 12.55 19.68 9.99
C TYR A 15 12.70 19.70 8.47
N VAL A 16 13.46 18.76 7.95
CA VAL A 16 13.65 18.59 6.50
C VAL A 16 12.61 17.60 5.98
N ILE A 17 11.90 17.95 4.91
CA ILE A 17 10.95 17.06 4.26
C ILE A 17 11.73 16.12 3.34
N VAL A 18 11.71 14.83 3.64
CA VAL A 18 12.41 13.80 2.87
C VAL A 18 11.50 13.08 1.90
N SER A 19 10.19 13.13 2.09
CA SER A 19 9.23 12.55 1.17
C SER A 19 7.89 13.29 1.20
N HIS A 20 7.28 13.44 0.04
CA HIS A 20 5.98 14.08 -0.13
C HIS A 20 5.03 13.21 -0.96
N VAL A 21 4.11 12.52 -0.31
CA VAL A 21 3.06 11.75 -0.98
C VAL A 21 1.84 12.65 -1.22
N ARG A 22 1.52 12.87 -2.49
CA ARG A 22 0.35 13.66 -2.93
C ARG A 22 -0.87 12.77 -3.14
N PRO A 23 -2.08 13.29 -2.88
CA PRO A 23 -3.29 12.60 -3.29
C PRO A 23 -3.39 12.56 -4.82
N THR A 24 -3.80 11.42 -5.37
CA THR A 24 -4.00 11.25 -6.82
C THR A 24 -5.42 11.61 -7.26
N THR A 25 -6.37 11.65 -6.33
CA THR A 25 -7.80 11.82 -6.58
C THR A 25 -8.39 13.15 -6.11
N SER A 26 -7.59 13.95 -5.40
CA SER A 26 -8.03 15.27 -4.90
C SER A 26 -6.93 16.31 -5.10
N ARG A 27 -7.31 17.58 -5.00
CA ARG A 27 -6.31 18.65 -5.03
C ARG A 27 -5.41 18.57 -3.82
N SER A 28 -4.10 18.58 -4.04
CA SER A 28 -3.12 18.73 -2.97
C SER A 28 -3.21 20.15 -2.38
N ILE A 29 -3.09 20.25 -1.06
CA ILE A 29 -2.92 21.54 -0.37
C ILE A 29 -1.66 22.23 -0.85
N TYR A 30 -0.60 21.43 -1.12
CA TYR A 30 0.66 21.94 -1.61
C TYR A 30 0.67 21.93 -3.13
N ARG A 31 0.79 23.12 -3.74
CA ARG A 31 0.85 23.29 -5.20
C ARG A 31 2.16 22.77 -5.80
N LYS A 32 3.26 22.84 -5.02
CA LYS A 32 4.60 22.40 -5.42
C LYS A 32 5.04 21.18 -4.62
N GLU A 33 6.05 20.50 -5.10
CA GLU A 33 6.73 19.48 -4.32
C GLU A 33 7.40 20.10 -3.11
N MET A 34 7.34 19.37 -2.00
CA MET A 34 7.82 19.85 -0.72
C MET A 34 9.12 19.17 -0.30
N GLU A 35 9.59 18.17 -1.04
CA GLU A 35 10.84 17.46 -0.75
C GLU A 35 12.03 18.42 -0.76
N GLY A 36 12.92 18.27 0.21
CA GLY A 36 14.06 19.15 0.42
C GLY A 36 13.74 20.48 1.10
N ARG A 37 12.46 20.79 1.33
CA ARG A 37 12.08 22.00 2.05
C ARG A 37 12.29 21.83 3.54
N VAL A 38 12.72 22.93 4.19
CA VAL A 38 12.95 22.97 5.62
C VAL A 38 11.83 23.76 6.28
N PHE A 39 11.25 23.20 7.33
CA PHE A 39 10.34 23.88 8.24
C PHE A 39 11.07 24.25 9.53
N THR A 40 10.85 25.47 9.99
CA THR A 40 11.30 25.90 11.31
C THR A 40 10.31 25.43 12.39
N ARG A 41 10.77 25.39 13.62
CA ARG A 41 9.93 25.07 14.79
C ARG A 41 8.66 25.94 14.88
N GLY A 42 8.77 27.23 14.57
CA GLY A 42 7.63 28.15 14.61
C GLY A 42 6.58 27.86 13.53
N GLU A 43 6.99 27.33 12.37
CA GLU A 43 6.07 26.95 11.29
C GLU A 43 5.33 25.65 11.57
N ARG A 44 5.93 24.75 12.37
CA ARG A 44 5.38 23.42 12.67
C ARG A 44 5.49 23.07 14.17
N PRO A 45 4.80 23.78 15.06
CA PRO A 45 4.94 23.59 16.50
C PRO A 45 4.54 22.18 16.95
N PHE A 46 3.60 21.54 16.29
CA PHE A 46 3.13 20.20 16.64
C PHE A 46 4.11 19.08 16.28
N PHE A 47 5.13 19.35 15.46
CA PHE A 47 6.18 18.38 15.18
C PHE A 47 7.08 18.20 16.42
N ASP A 48 7.42 19.29 17.10
CA ASP A 48 8.18 19.22 18.34
C ASP A 48 7.41 18.53 19.46
N GLU A 49 6.12 18.82 19.56
CA GLU A 49 5.25 18.19 20.55
C GLU A 49 5.16 16.68 20.31
N ALA A 50 4.95 16.24 19.06
CA ALA A 50 4.94 14.82 18.69
C ALA A 50 6.31 14.16 18.96
N ARG A 51 7.41 14.86 18.64
CA ARG A 51 8.77 14.35 18.86
C ARG A 51 9.10 14.19 20.34
N GLN A 52 8.73 15.15 21.17
CA GLN A 52 9.04 15.13 22.61
C GLN A 52 8.14 14.18 23.39
N SER A 53 6.86 14.14 23.06
CA SER A 53 5.90 13.28 23.75
C SER A 53 5.93 11.82 23.26
N GLY A 54 6.41 11.57 22.03
CA GLY A 54 6.29 10.27 21.36
C GLY A 54 4.83 9.89 21.07
N GLN A 55 3.90 10.85 21.11
CA GLN A 55 2.47 10.65 20.91
C GLN A 55 1.99 11.26 19.60
N ILE A 56 0.90 10.72 19.08
CA ILE A 56 0.22 11.32 17.93
C ILE A 56 -0.48 12.60 18.37
N ILE A 57 -0.12 13.71 17.74
CA ILE A 57 -0.69 15.03 18.01
C ILE A 57 -1.68 15.37 16.89
N ASP A 58 -2.97 15.39 17.23
CA ASP A 58 -4.00 15.95 16.36
C ASP A 58 -3.99 17.47 16.59
N GLY A 59 -3.11 18.12 15.87
CA GLY A 59 -2.82 19.53 16.03
C GLY A 59 -3.95 20.41 15.51
N GLY A 60 -3.99 21.60 16.06
CA GLY A 60 -4.91 22.64 15.65
C GLY A 60 -4.57 23.23 14.28
N LEU A 61 -5.15 24.38 14.02
CA LEU A 61 -4.92 25.15 12.80
C LEU A 61 -3.54 25.79 12.82
N ILE A 62 -2.77 25.57 11.75
CA ILE A 62 -1.51 26.24 11.48
C ILE A 62 -1.75 27.24 10.35
N LEU A 63 -1.14 28.41 10.43
CA LEU A 63 -1.14 29.38 9.34
C LEU A 63 -0.04 28.97 8.33
N GLN A 64 -0.46 28.57 7.15
CA GLN A 64 0.46 28.28 6.04
C GLN A 64 0.86 29.57 5.31
N SER A 65 -0.07 30.54 5.28
CA SER A 65 0.10 31.91 4.81
C SER A 65 -0.87 32.81 5.57
N PRO A 66 -0.79 34.16 5.47
CA PRO A 66 -1.73 35.06 6.14
C PRO A 66 -3.22 34.76 5.89
N VAL A 67 -3.52 34.02 4.84
CA VAL A 67 -4.91 33.73 4.42
C VAL A 67 -5.24 32.24 4.50
N GLU A 68 -4.24 31.36 4.48
CA GLU A 68 -4.42 29.91 4.33
C GLU A 68 -4.16 29.20 5.66
N ARG A 69 -5.20 28.59 6.20
CA ARG A 69 -5.10 27.75 7.41
C ARG A 69 -5.08 26.28 7.02
N ILE A 70 -4.27 25.50 7.67
CA ILE A 70 -4.25 24.05 7.52
C ILE A 70 -4.40 23.39 8.89
N ARG A 71 -5.04 22.25 8.92
CA ARG A 71 -5.06 21.36 10.08
C ARG A 71 -4.04 20.26 9.86
N THR A 72 -3.31 19.90 10.90
CA THR A 72 -2.25 18.89 10.80
C THR A 72 -2.45 17.78 11.82
N LEU A 73 -2.16 16.56 11.40
CA LEU A 73 -2.00 15.40 12.27
C LEU A 73 -0.51 15.02 12.22
N SER A 74 0.18 15.12 13.36
CA SER A 74 1.60 14.81 13.49
C SER A 74 1.78 13.46 14.18
N VAL A 75 2.43 12.52 13.47
CA VAL A 75 2.65 11.15 13.92
C VAL A 75 4.15 10.93 14.10
N PRO A 76 4.64 10.67 15.34
CA PRO A 76 6.04 10.35 15.54
C PRO A 76 6.36 8.96 14.96
N VAL A 77 7.48 8.85 14.27
CA VAL A 77 8.04 7.60 13.80
C VAL A 77 9.14 7.17 14.76
N LEU A 78 8.91 6.05 15.46
CA LEU A 78 9.85 5.55 16.44
C LEU A 78 10.75 4.46 15.84
N PHE A 79 12.01 4.52 16.24
CA PHE A 79 12.97 3.47 16.02
C PHE A 79 13.87 3.35 17.27
N ASP A 80 13.98 2.16 17.83
CA ASP A 80 14.74 1.88 19.06
C ASP A 80 14.42 2.86 20.22
N GLY A 81 13.12 3.10 20.43
CA GLY A 81 12.60 3.98 21.47
C GLY A 81 12.86 5.49 21.27
N LYS A 82 13.45 5.88 20.13
CA LYS A 82 13.69 7.28 19.78
C LYS A 82 12.81 7.71 18.61
N VAL A 83 12.32 8.93 18.66
CA VAL A 83 11.61 9.52 17.51
C VAL A 83 12.64 9.99 16.48
N ILE A 84 12.69 9.31 15.35
CA ILE A 84 13.63 9.58 14.25
C ILE A 84 13.03 10.47 13.16
N ALA A 85 11.70 10.51 13.05
CA ALA A 85 10.99 11.31 12.05
C ALA A 85 9.60 11.66 12.55
N VAL A 86 8.94 12.61 11.87
CA VAL A 86 7.53 12.93 12.06
C VAL A 86 6.81 12.80 10.72
N LEU A 87 5.76 11.99 10.70
CA LEU A 87 4.86 11.87 9.56
C LEU A 87 3.72 12.87 9.74
N SER A 88 3.56 13.80 8.80
CA SER A 88 2.52 14.83 8.85
C SER A 88 1.44 14.58 7.79
N ARG A 89 0.19 14.58 8.22
CA ARG A 89 -0.96 14.67 7.34
C ARG A 89 -1.60 16.04 7.49
N ASP A 90 -1.47 16.85 6.45
CA ASP A 90 -2.04 18.19 6.40
C ASP A 90 -3.31 18.19 5.54
N PHE A 91 -4.32 18.92 5.96
CA PHE A 91 -5.59 19.03 5.25
C PHE A 91 -6.24 20.40 5.48
N SER A 92 -7.08 20.84 4.52
CA SER A 92 -7.79 22.11 4.63
C SER A 92 -8.90 22.00 5.69
N PRO A 93 -9.04 23.00 6.57
CA PRO A 93 -10.12 23.06 7.54
C PRO A 93 -11.48 23.44 6.91
N ASP A 94 -11.47 23.96 5.68
CA ASP A 94 -12.65 24.60 5.07
C ASP A 94 -13.69 23.62 4.51
N GLY A 95 -13.49 22.32 4.69
CA GLY A 95 -14.49 21.31 4.40
C GLY A 95 -15.58 21.26 5.48
N GLN A 96 -16.56 22.17 5.46
CA GLN A 96 -17.77 22.08 6.30
C GLN A 96 -18.67 20.86 5.99
N ARG A 97 -18.22 20.00 5.09
CA ARG A 97 -18.90 18.75 4.80
C ARG A 97 -18.67 17.77 5.94
N VAL A 98 -19.73 17.33 6.58
CA VAL A 98 -19.69 16.23 7.54
C VAL A 98 -19.10 15.02 6.81
N ALA A 99 -18.02 14.46 7.36
CA ALA A 99 -17.39 13.26 6.80
C ALA A 99 -18.42 12.13 6.76
N GLY A 100 -18.61 11.53 5.60
CA GLY A 100 -19.47 10.36 5.46
C GLY A 100 -18.83 9.11 6.10
N ASP A 101 -19.63 8.05 6.27
CA ASP A 101 -19.19 6.79 6.91
C ASP A 101 -17.91 6.21 6.28
N LEU A 102 -17.78 6.34 4.96
CA LEU A 102 -16.60 5.93 4.21
C LEU A 102 -15.34 6.71 4.64
N GLU A 103 -15.45 8.04 4.72
CA GLU A 103 -14.36 8.92 5.12
C GLU A 103 -13.97 8.65 6.59
N MET A 104 -14.94 8.48 7.48
CA MET A 104 -14.71 8.13 8.89
C MET A 104 -13.97 6.79 9.02
N THR A 105 -14.35 5.80 8.21
CA THR A 105 -13.67 4.50 8.17
C THR A 105 -12.20 4.65 7.76
N TYR A 106 -11.91 5.42 6.71
CA TYR A 106 -10.53 5.69 6.29
C TYR A 106 -9.74 6.50 7.32
N PHE A 107 -10.37 7.44 8.02
CA PHE A 107 -9.73 8.16 9.12
C PHE A 107 -9.37 7.24 10.28
N SER A 108 -10.29 6.38 10.68
CA SER A 108 -10.05 5.38 11.72
C SER A 108 -8.90 4.44 11.34
N LEU A 109 -8.91 3.95 10.10
CA LEU A 109 -7.82 3.12 9.58
C LEU A 109 -6.48 3.85 9.61
N PHE A 110 -6.45 5.10 9.12
CA PHE A 110 -5.21 5.89 9.13
C PHE A 110 -4.66 6.05 10.54
N ARG A 111 -5.51 6.35 11.54
CA ARG A 111 -5.07 6.47 12.94
C ARG A 111 -4.48 5.16 13.46
N ARG A 112 -5.07 4.02 13.16
CA ARG A 112 -4.55 2.71 13.58
C ARG A 112 -3.20 2.39 12.93
N LEU A 113 -3.05 2.64 11.64
CA LEU A 113 -1.76 2.47 10.95
C LEU A 113 -0.70 3.45 11.47
N ALA A 114 -1.09 4.70 11.74
CA ALA A 114 -0.22 5.70 12.34
C ALA A 114 0.26 5.28 13.74
N LEU A 115 -0.63 4.71 14.55
CA LEU A 115 -0.27 4.17 15.86
C LEU A 115 0.74 3.02 15.74
N MET A 116 0.55 2.11 14.77
CA MET A 116 1.52 1.03 14.51
C MET A 116 2.89 1.57 14.14
N ILE A 117 2.95 2.64 13.32
CA ILE A 117 4.22 3.30 12.98
C ILE A 117 4.85 3.93 14.23
N SER A 118 4.06 4.64 15.05
CA SER A 118 4.57 5.29 16.27
C SER A 118 5.02 4.28 17.32
N GLN A 119 4.47 3.07 17.34
CA GLN A 119 4.86 2.00 18.26
C GLN A 119 5.93 1.06 17.69
N ASN A 120 6.45 1.34 16.49
CA ASN A 120 7.41 0.48 15.78
C ASN A 120 6.91 -0.98 15.59
N CYS A 121 5.61 -1.15 15.38
CA CYS A 121 5.00 -2.46 15.17
C CYS A 121 4.36 -2.61 13.78
N TYR A 122 4.73 -1.75 12.82
CA TYR A 122 4.25 -1.87 11.45
C TYR A 122 4.81 -3.14 10.79
N PRO A 123 3.97 -3.98 10.17
CA PRO A 123 4.42 -5.23 9.54
C PRO A 123 5.20 -4.94 8.26
N PHE A 124 6.52 -4.88 8.36
CA PHE A 124 7.39 -4.70 7.20
C PHE A 124 7.41 -5.96 6.34
N GLN A 125 7.52 -5.75 5.03
CA GLN A 125 7.95 -6.81 4.10
C GLN A 125 9.45 -6.68 3.85
N GLU A 126 10.07 -7.80 3.48
CA GLU A 126 11.48 -7.81 3.05
C GLU A 126 11.68 -6.85 1.87
N ALA A 127 12.79 -6.11 1.92
CA ALA A 127 13.17 -5.15 0.89
C ALA A 127 13.33 -5.88 -0.47
N GLY A 128 12.60 -5.46 -1.48
CA GLY A 128 12.73 -5.96 -2.85
C GLY A 128 11.43 -6.14 -3.65
N THR A 129 10.28 -6.19 -2.98
CA THR A 129 8.98 -6.43 -3.62
C THR A 129 8.07 -5.20 -3.66
N GLU A 130 8.57 -4.03 -3.28
CA GLU A 130 7.75 -2.85 -3.00
C GLU A 130 7.00 -2.26 -4.21
N SER A 131 7.59 -2.32 -5.40
CA SER A 131 7.01 -1.65 -6.58
C SER A 131 5.73 -2.34 -7.10
N GLU A 132 5.70 -3.67 -7.08
CA GLU A 132 4.59 -4.44 -7.66
C GLU A 132 3.35 -4.47 -6.74
N PHE A 133 3.57 -4.38 -5.44
CA PHE A 133 2.54 -4.45 -4.40
C PHE A 133 2.12 -3.10 -3.82
N SER A 134 2.65 -1.99 -4.33
CA SER A 134 2.24 -0.65 -3.88
C SER A 134 0.73 -0.46 -4.07
N PRO A 135 0.00 0.02 -3.04
CA PRO A 135 -1.43 0.28 -3.14
C PRO A 135 -1.76 1.24 -4.27
N ARG A 136 -2.80 0.95 -5.04
CA ARG A 136 -3.32 1.81 -6.10
C ARG A 136 -4.71 2.29 -5.75
N VAL A 137 -5.11 3.42 -6.34
CA VAL A 137 -6.46 4.00 -6.13
C VAL A 137 -7.57 3.04 -6.58
N SER A 138 -7.28 2.19 -7.57
CA SER A 138 -8.21 1.19 -8.08
C SER A 138 -8.34 -0.06 -7.20
N ASP A 139 -7.46 -0.23 -6.22
CA ASP A 139 -7.50 -1.40 -5.36
C ASP A 139 -8.74 -1.39 -4.47
N GLY A 140 -9.33 -2.54 -4.30
CA GLY A 140 -10.37 -2.74 -3.32
C GLY A 140 -9.77 -2.85 -1.92
N LEU A 141 -10.41 -2.23 -0.93
CA LEU A 141 -10.00 -2.27 0.46
C LEU A 141 -11.08 -2.95 1.30
N MET A 142 -10.68 -3.87 2.15
CA MET A 142 -11.54 -4.47 3.17
C MET A 142 -10.89 -4.33 4.54
N LEU A 143 -11.71 -4.15 5.57
CA LEU A 143 -11.30 -4.21 6.97
C LEU A 143 -11.83 -5.50 7.60
N LEU A 144 -10.94 -6.21 8.25
CA LEU A 144 -11.27 -7.43 8.99
C LEU A 144 -11.22 -7.18 10.49
N ASP A 145 -12.08 -7.87 11.22
CA ASP A 145 -11.98 -7.95 12.68
C ASP A 145 -10.91 -8.97 13.12
N ARG A 146 -10.74 -9.11 14.44
CA ARG A 146 -9.75 -10.01 15.06
C ARG A 146 -9.91 -11.50 14.75
N VAL A 147 -11.04 -11.90 14.18
CA VAL A 147 -11.29 -13.29 13.75
C VAL A 147 -11.31 -13.45 12.23
N GLY A 148 -10.91 -12.41 11.49
CA GLY A 148 -10.83 -12.43 10.05
C GLY A 148 -12.15 -12.22 9.31
N ARG A 149 -13.21 -11.72 9.99
CA ARG A 149 -14.50 -11.42 9.37
C ARG A 149 -14.50 -10.02 8.76
N VAL A 150 -15.10 -9.88 7.60
CA VAL A 150 -15.22 -8.59 6.90
C VAL A 150 -16.18 -7.68 7.67
N ARG A 151 -15.68 -6.54 8.12
CA ARG A 151 -16.44 -5.47 8.78
C ARG A 151 -16.76 -4.31 7.87
N PHE A 152 -15.90 -4.11 6.90
CA PHE A 152 -16.05 -3.06 5.89
C PHE A 152 -15.47 -3.54 4.57
N ALA A 153 -16.12 -3.17 3.48
CA ALA A 153 -15.65 -3.42 2.12
C ALA A 153 -15.89 -2.17 1.26
N SER A 154 -14.84 -1.66 0.65
CA SER A 154 -14.95 -0.53 -0.27
C SER A 154 -15.71 -0.94 -1.55
N PRO A 155 -16.33 0.00 -2.27
CA PRO A 155 -17.00 -0.29 -3.53
C PRO A 155 -16.10 -1.02 -4.55
N ASN A 156 -14.81 -0.67 -4.59
CA ASN A 156 -13.84 -1.34 -5.47
C ASN A 156 -13.65 -2.82 -5.08
N SER A 157 -13.57 -3.14 -3.77
CA SER A 157 -13.44 -4.53 -3.34
C SER A 157 -14.67 -5.36 -3.68
N VAL A 158 -15.86 -4.79 -3.50
CA VAL A 158 -17.12 -5.43 -3.89
C VAL A 158 -17.14 -5.67 -5.40
N SER A 159 -16.72 -4.68 -6.20
CA SER A 159 -16.65 -4.82 -7.66
C SER A 159 -15.68 -5.92 -8.10
N VAL A 160 -14.47 -5.97 -7.53
CA VAL A 160 -13.48 -7.01 -7.85
C VAL A 160 -13.99 -8.39 -7.48
N LEU A 161 -14.56 -8.57 -6.28
CA LEU A 161 -15.08 -9.86 -5.83
C LEU A 161 -16.33 -10.31 -6.58
N SER A 162 -17.17 -9.38 -7.03
CA SER A 162 -18.36 -9.72 -7.85
C SER A 162 -17.97 -10.36 -9.19
N ARG A 163 -16.84 -9.99 -9.78
CA ARG A 163 -16.30 -10.63 -11.00
C ARG A 163 -15.87 -12.08 -10.76
N LEU A 164 -15.53 -12.43 -9.52
CA LEU A 164 -15.29 -13.82 -9.11
C LEU A 164 -16.59 -14.56 -8.75
N SER A 165 -17.76 -13.96 -8.98
CA SER A 165 -19.08 -14.46 -8.60
C SER A 165 -19.31 -14.48 -7.07
N ILE A 166 -18.55 -13.68 -6.32
CA ILE A 166 -18.66 -13.55 -4.87
C ILE A 166 -19.50 -12.29 -4.59
N ARG A 167 -20.71 -12.46 -4.06
CA ARG A 167 -21.66 -11.34 -3.86
C ARG A 167 -21.88 -10.97 -2.39
N GLN A 168 -21.71 -11.91 -1.48
CA GLN A 168 -21.95 -11.70 -0.04
C GLN A 168 -20.68 -11.98 0.74
N ILE A 169 -20.06 -10.92 1.26
CA ILE A 169 -18.80 -11.01 2.02
C ILE A 169 -18.90 -10.50 3.44
N GLU A 170 -19.96 -9.74 3.76
CA GLU A 170 -20.16 -9.15 5.09
C GLU A 170 -20.24 -10.23 6.17
N ASN A 171 -19.54 -10.01 7.28
CA ASN A 171 -19.42 -10.94 8.41
C ASN A 171 -18.83 -12.33 8.12
N LYS A 172 -18.40 -12.61 6.88
CA LYS A 172 -17.72 -13.86 6.51
C LYS A 172 -16.22 -13.76 6.75
N LYS A 173 -15.58 -14.88 7.09
CA LYS A 173 -14.12 -14.98 7.14
C LYS A 173 -13.58 -15.02 5.71
N ILE A 174 -13.03 -13.91 5.25
CA ILE A 174 -12.67 -13.74 3.83
C ILE A 174 -11.67 -14.78 3.33
N GLY A 175 -10.66 -15.12 4.13
CA GLY A 175 -9.63 -16.09 3.75
C GLY A 175 -10.15 -17.53 3.69
N ILE A 176 -10.94 -17.95 4.66
CA ILE A 176 -11.35 -19.34 4.85
C ILE A 176 -12.66 -19.63 4.09
N ASP A 177 -13.71 -18.84 4.36
CA ASP A 177 -15.05 -19.14 3.87
C ASP A 177 -15.27 -18.70 2.41
N VAL A 178 -14.55 -17.70 1.96
CA VAL A 178 -14.82 -17.01 0.68
C VAL A 178 -13.73 -17.30 -0.35
N LEU A 179 -12.50 -16.96 -0.06
CA LEU A 179 -11.38 -17.03 -1.02
C LEU A 179 -10.57 -18.33 -0.91
N LYS A 180 -10.78 -19.12 0.14
CA LYS A 180 -10.07 -20.38 0.43
C LYS A 180 -8.56 -20.23 0.32
N CYS A 181 -8.02 -19.16 0.90
CA CYS A 181 -6.60 -18.85 0.89
C CYS A 181 -6.06 -18.77 2.33
N ASP A 182 -4.79 -19.07 2.48
CA ASP A 182 -4.08 -19.09 3.77
C ASP A 182 -3.39 -17.76 4.12
N ALA A 183 -3.37 -16.79 3.19
CA ALA A 183 -2.70 -15.51 3.42
C ALA A 183 -3.29 -14.73 4.62
N VAL A 184 -4.61 -14.78 4.82
CA VAL A 184 -5.23 -14.09 5.95
C VAL A 184 -4.90 -14.77 7.28
N PRO A 185 -5.12 -16.08 7.46
CA PRO A 185 -4.68 -16.77 8.68
C PRO A 185 -3.19 -16.58 8.96
N LYS A 186 -2.32 -16.77 7.96
CA LYS A 186 -0.88 -16.57 8.12
C LYS A 186 -0.52 -15.16 8.56
N ALA A 187 -1.17 -14.12 8.02
CA ALA A 187 -0.93 -12.74 8.42
C ALA A 187 -1.26 -12.51 9.90
N PHE A 188 -2.33 -13.13 10.40
CA PHE A 188 -2.73 -13.03 11.80
C PHE A 188 -1.77 -13.77 12.73
N ASP A 189 -1.37 -14.98 12.36
CA ASP A 189 -0.51 -15.83 13.18
C ASP A 189 0.95 -15.31 13.23
N MET A 190 1.45 -14.84 12.09
CA MET A 190 2.85 -14.39 11.97
C MET A 190 3.03 -12.89 12.30
N HIS A 191 1.95 -12.12 12.49
CA HIS A 191 1.99 -10.66 12.65
C HIS A 191 2.72 -9.94 11.52
N GLN A 192 2.68 -10.50 10.30
CA GLN A 192 3.38 -10.00 9.12
C GLN A 192 2.43 -9.86 7.93
N ALA A 193 2.76 -8.93 7.05
CA ALA A 193 2.03 -8.81 5.80
C ALA A 193 2.17 -10.06 4.95
N GLN A 194 1.04 -10.56 4.41
CA GLN A 194 1.00 -11.72 3.53
C GLN A 194 0.35 -11.35 2.21
N SER A 195 0.89 -11.87 1.12
CA SER A 195 0.35 -11.67 -0.22
C SER A 195 0.13 -12.99 -0.92
N THR A 196 -0.92 -13.08 -1.72
CA THR A 196 -1.21 -14.26 -2.53
C THR A 196 -1.96 -13.86 -3.79
N GLU A 197 -1.86 -14.70 -4.81
CA GLU A 197 -2.69 -14.58 -6.01
C GLU A 197 -3.71 -15.70 -6.02
N ILE A 198 -4.92 -15.38 -6.41
CA ILE A 198 -6.04 -16.29 -6.45
C ILE A 198 -6.60 -16.27 -7.87
N GLN A 199 -6.69 -17.47 -8.46
CA GLN A 199 -7.34 -17.66 -9.76
C GLN A 199 -8.66 -18.42 -9.57
N MET A 200 -9.73 -17.84 -10.03
CA MET A 200 -11.08 -18.42 -9.92
C MET A 200 -11.94 -17.96 -11.10
N ASN A 201 -12.67 -18.88 -11.71
CA ASN A 201 -13.60 -18.59 -12.82
C ASN A 201 -12.96 -17.82 -14.00
N GLY A 202 -11.69 -18.11 -14.32
CA GLY A 202 -10.96 -17.43 -15.39
C GLY A 202 -10.52 -15.99 -15.06
N GLN A 203 -10.74 -15.53 -13.84
CA GLN A 203 -10.27 -14.26 -13.31
C GLN A 203 -9.10 -14.49 -12.35
N ALA A 204 -8.21 -13.52 -12.26
CA ALA A 204 -7.09 -13.55 -11.34
C ALA A 204 -7.11 -12.28 -10.47
N ILE A 205 -6.95 -12.45 -9.17
CA ILE A 205 -6.80 -11.34 -8.22
C ILE A 205 -5.52 -11.48 -7.43
N SER A 206 -4.91 -10.36 -7.10
CA SER A 206 -3.88 -10.26 -6.07
C SER A 206 -4.55 -9.82 -4.77
N LEU A 207 -4.27 -10.53 -3.69
CA LEU A 207 -4.70 -10.22 -2.34
C LEU A 207 -3.49 -9.94 -1.46
N ARG A 208 -3.53 -8.84 -0.73
CA ARG A 208 -2.53 -8.51 0.30
C ARG A 208 -3.23 -8.28 1.63
N CYS A 209 -2.84 -9.01 2.65
CA CYS A 209 -3.35 -8.89 4.01
C CYS A 209 -2.29 -8.25 4.90
N LEU A 210 -2.65 -7.10 5.49
CA LEU A 210 -1.83 -6.34 6.42
C LEU A 210 -2.46 -6.45 7.81
N PRO A 211 -1.88 -7.21 8.76
CA PRO A 211 -2.44 -7.29 10.11
C PRO A 211 -2.34 -5.94 10.82
N ILE A 212 -3.35 -5.59 11.58
CA ILE A 212 -3.35 -4.43 12.46
C ILE A 212 -2.95 -4.91 13.85
N ILE A 213 -1.81 -4.41 14.32
CA ILE A 213 -1.17 -4.84 15.55
C ILE A 213 -1.32 -3.74 16.60
N GLU A 214 -1.87 -4.09 17.76
CA GLU A 214 -2.02 -3.22 18.92
C GLU A 214 -1.58 -3.99 20.15
N ASN A 215 -0.67 -3.45 20.94
CA ASN A 215 -0.12 -4.11 22.12
C ASN A 215 0.37 -5.55 21.84
N ASN A 216 1.09 -5.73 20.75
CA ASN A 216 1.64 -7.01 20.28
C ASN A 216 0.59 -8.09 19.96
N ASN A 217 -0.66 -7.70 19.73
CA ASN A 217 -1.75 -8.61 19.34
C ASN A 217 -2.38 -8.14 18.04
N THR A 218 -2.76 -9.07 17.17
CA THR A 218 -3.53 -8.73 15.96
C THR A 218 -4.98 -8.44 16.34
N THR A 219 -5.40 -7.19 16.13
CA THR A 219 -6.77 -6.72 16.44
C THR A 219 -7.67 -6.65 15.21
N GLY A 220 -7.12 -6.95 14.04
CA GLY A 220 -7.81 -6.97 12.76
C GLY A 220 -6.81 -6.97 11.62
N ALA A 221 -7.28 -6.72 10.41
CA ALA A 221 -6.41 -6.57 9.24
C ALA A 221 -7.00 -5.63 8.20
N VAL A 222 -6.12 -5.05 7.39
CA VAL A 222 -6.45 -4.42 6.11
C VAL A 222 -6.18 -5.43 5.02
N VAL A 223 -7.15 -5.67 4.16
CA VAL A 223 -6.98 -6.49 2.96
C VAL A 223 -7.13 -5.61 1.74
N LEU A 224 -6.11 -5.62 0.89
CA LEU A 224 -6.13 -5.01 -0.42
C LEU A 224 -6.37 -6.10 -1.46
N VAL A 225 -7.28 -5.85 -2.39
CA VAL A 225 -7.57 -6.75 -3.52
C VAL A 225 -7.45 -5.99 -4.83
N ARG A 226 -6.78 -6.60 -5.79
CA ARG A 226 -6.56 -6.04 -7.13
C ARG A 226 -6.91 -7.07 -8.18
N ASP A 227 -7.66 -6.66 -9.20
CA ASP A 227 -7.87 -7.46 -10.41
C ASP A 227 -6.59 -7.43 -11.25
N ILE A 228 -5.99 -8.59 -11.45
CA ILE A 228 -4.78 -8.80 -12.27
C ILE A 228 -5.05 -9.68 -13.49
N SER A 229 -6.31 -9.90 -13.83
CA SER A 229 -6.72 -10.81 -14.92
C SER A 229 -6.10 -10.41 -16.25
N GLU A 230 -6.12 -9.12 -16.58
CA GLU A 230 -5.54 -8.63 -17.85
C GLU A 230 -4.01 -8.77 -17.86
N LEU A 231 -3.35 -8.48 -16.73
CA LEU A 231 -1.91 -8.68 -16.59
C LEU A 231 -1.54 -10.13 -16.83
N ARG A 232 -2.23 -11.06 -16.16
CA ARG A 232 -1.99 -12.50 -16.30
C ARG A 232 -2.27 -13.02 -17.73
N ARG A 233 -3.31 -12.47 -18.38
CA ARG A 233 -3.59 -12.80 -19.78
C ARG A 233 -2.45 -12.35 -20.70
N ARG A 234 -1.92 -11.15 -20.51
CA ARG A 234 -0.77 -10.65 -21.28
C ARG A 234 0.48 -11.48 -21.05
N ASP A 235 0.78 -11.85 -19.82
CA ASP A 235 1.90 -12.73 -19.47
C ASP A 235 1.78 -14.10 -20.15
N GLN A 236 0.59 -14.68 -20.14
CA GLN A 236 0.32 -15.95 -20.83
C GLN A 236 0.52 -15.85 -22.33
N LEU A 237 0.05 -14.76 -22.96
CA LEU A 237 0.25 -14.54 -24.39
C LEU A 237 1.75 -14.37 -24.73
N LEU A 238 2.51 -13.66 -23.91
CA LEU A 238 3.96 -13.51 -24.12
C LEU A 238 4.67 -14.86 -24.00
N ARG A 239 4.38 -15.64 -22.96
CA ARG A 239 4.95 -16.99 -22.79
C ARG A 239 4.60 -17.93 -23.93
N SER A 240 3.36 -17.87 -24.43
CA SER A 240 2.94 -18.66 -25.60
C SER A 240 3.70 -18.27 -26.86
N LYS A 241 3.91 -16.96 -27.10
CA LYS A 241 4.72 -16.49 -28.24
C LYS A 241 6.18 -16.94 -28.14
N ASP A 242 6.79 -16.84 -26.95
CA ASP A 242 8.16 -17.29 -26.73
C ASP A 242 8.32 -18.79 -26.96
N SER A 243 7.36 -19.60 -26.51
CA SER A 243 7.31 -21.03 -26.78
C SER A 243 7.21 -21.35 -28.27
N THR A 244 6.34 -20.61 -29.00
CA THR A 244 6.18 -20.78 -30.45
C THR A 244 7.44 -20.40 -31.20
N ILE A 245 8.10 -19.32 -30.82
CA ILE A 245 9.40 -18.89 -31.41
C ILE A 245 10.47 -19.97 -31.19
N ALA A 246 10.56 -20.50 -29.98
CA ALA A 246 11.51 -21.56 -29.66
C ALA A 246 11.26 -22.82 -30.51
N GLU A 247 9.99 -23.21 -30.69
CA GLU A 247 9.61 -24.34 -31.55
C GLU A 247 10.01 -24.09 -33.02
N ILE A 248 9.73 -22.90 -33.55
CA ILE A 248 10.11 -22.52 -34.92
C ILE A 248 11.64 -22.61 -35.09
N HIS A 249 12.39 -22.06 -34.15
CA HIS A 249 13.87 -22.15 -34.17
C HIS A 249 14.36 -23.60 -34.18
N HIS A 250 13.74 -24.46 -33.37
CA HIS A 250 14.07 -25.87 -33.34
C HIS A 250 13.78 -26.58 -34.66
N ARG A 251 12.64 -26.30 -35.29
CA ARG A 251 12.26 -26.85 -36.62
C ARG A 251 13.20 -26.33 -37.70
N VAL A 252 13.52 -25.03 -37.72
CA VAL A 252 14.45 -24.45 -38.71
C VAL A 252 15.84 -25.11 -38.57
N LYS A 253 16.36 -25.27 -37.35
CA LYS A 253 17.63 -25.96 -37.13
C LYS A 253 17.63 -27.37 -37.63
N ASN A 254 16.57 -28.15 -37.37
CA ASN A 254 16.42 -29.52 -37.85
C ASN A 254 16.39 -29.62 -39.37
N ASN A 255 15.64 -28.71 -40.02
CA ASN A 255 15.57 -28.63 -41.48
C ASN A 255 16.92 -28.30 -42.09
N LEU A 256 17.65 -27.32 -41.54
CA LEU A 256 19.01 -26.96 -41.99
C LEU A 256 19.99 -28.14 -41.82
N GLN A 257 19.90 -28.88 -40.74
CA GLN A 257 20.73 -30.09 -40.54
C GLN A 257 20.43 -31.14 -41.59
N THR A 258 19.15 -31.38 -41.93
CA THR A 258 18.74 -32.32 -42.94
C THR A 258 19.25 -31.90 -44.33
N ILE A 259 19.09 -30.63 -44.71
CA ILE A 259 19.58 -30.08 -45.97
C ILE A 259 21.12 -30.21 -46.05
N SER A 260 21.83 -29.84 -44.99
CA SER A 260 23.29 -29.99 -44.93
C SER A 260 23.74 -31.43 -45.09
N SER A 261 23.03 -32.38 -44.50
CA SER A 261 23.32 -33.82 -44.66
C SER A 261 23.11 -34.31 -46.08
N LEU A 262 22.03 -33.86 -46.75
CA LEU A 262 21.77 -34.18 -48.14
C LEU A 262 22.80 -33.63 -49.10
N LEU A 263 23.22 -32.36 -48.90
CA LEU A 263 24.27 -31.72 -49.70
C LEU A 263 25.62 -32.45 -49.58
N ARG A 264 25.96 -32.91 -48.37
CA ARG A 264 27.17 -33.71 -48.14
C ARG A 264 27.15 -35.09 -48.83
N LEU A 265 25.98 -35.70 -48.98
CA LEU A 265 25.80 -36.96 -49.70
C LEU A 265 25.93 -36.78 -51.24
N GLN A 266 25.54 -35.62 -51.76
CA GLN A 266 25.67 -35.34 -53.21
C GLN A 266 27.09 -34.90 -53.62
N SER A 267 27.94 -34.50 -52.68
CA SER A 267 29.30 -34.05 -52.95
C SER A 267 30.36 -35.20 -52.89
N ARG A 268 29.90 -36.44 -52.74
CA ARG A 268 30.67 -37.67 -52.87
C ARG A 268 30.33 -38.39 -54.18
#